data_2174b1f329cbf73c40e4a1bba5fa2472
#
_entry.id   2174b1f329cbf73c40e4a1bba5fa2472
#
_cell.length_a   1.000
_cell.length_b   1.000
_cell.length_c   1.000
_cell.angle_alpha   90.00
_cell.angle_beta   90.00
_cell.angle_gamma   90.00
#
_symmetry.space_group_name_H-M   'P 1'
#
loop_
_entity.id
_entity.type
_entity.pdbx_description
1 polymer ?
#
loop_
_entity_poly.entity_id
_entity_poly.type
_entity_poly.pdbx_seq_one_letter_code
_entity_poly.pdbx_strand_id
1 'polypeptide(L)'
;MKVNIYYGGRGVLDDPTLYVLNKMEEVLKELRVTVERINIVEHKNEIATLPQTLKDADGIILGTTVEWLGIGGYMQQFLDACWLYADKEKIKTTYMQPIVMSTTYGEREGELTLANAWEILGGLPCAGLSGYVEDLVNFELNEEYNLIIEKKAENLYRTISQKLRSLPSSSQAVKQNVLRTTQMELTPQESEQLSKYVSDDSYVKKQKEDIEELASMFKDMLGRKDSDEEELFVKDFKERFQPQTDFSARYLLMIDGVKKPLFLGVKRDSLDIHYGQEEDIDVLAKLSTNVLQSIISGQMTFQRAFMTGEMTAKGNFKTLRMLDNLFAF
;
A
#
# COMPACT_ATOMS: atom_id res chain seq x y z
N MET A 1 -25.76 -21.60 -4.58
CA MET A 1 -24.89 -20.61 -5.23
C MET A 1 -24.81 -19.38 -4.33
N LYS A 2 -23.60 -18.87 -4.11
CA LYS A 2 -23.34 -17.64 -3.35
C LYS A 2 -22.62 -16.62 -4.25
N VAL A 3 -23.13 -15.40 -4.27
CA VAL A 3 -22.53 -14.28 -5.00
C VAL A 3 -22.24 -13.14 -4.01
N ASN A 4 -21.01 -12.66 -3.96
CA ASN A 4 -20.64 -11.52 -3.15
C ASN A 4 -20.57 -10.26 -4.03
N ILE A 5 -21.12 -9.16 -3.53
CA ILE A 5 -21.07 -7.85 -4.19
C ILE A 5 -20.10 -6.96 -3.43
N TYR A 6 -19.04 -6.51 -4.09
CA TYR A 6 -18.07 -5.56 -3.54
C TYR A 6 -18.31 -4.21 -4.19
N TYR A 7 -18.71 -3.23 -3.38
CA TYR A 7 -18.92 -1.87 -3.84
C TYR A 7 -17.73 -0.99 -3.43
N GLY A 8 -17.04 -0.44 -4.43
CA GLY A 8 -15.82 0.37 -4.25
C GLY A 8 -16.03 1.88 -4.37
N GLY A 9 -17.27 2.35 -4.56
CA GLY A 9 -17.58 3.78 -4.54
C GLY A 9 -17.62 4.34 -3.11
N ARG A 10 -17.83 5.65 -3.00
CA ARG A 10 -17.82 6.36 -1.70
C ARG A 10 -19.13 6.31 -0.93
N GLY A 11 -20.18 5.70 -1.48
CA GLY A 11 -21.49 5.61 -0.84
C GLY A 11 -22.25 6.93 -0.84
N VAL A 12 -22.05 7.77 -1.84
CA VAL A 12 -22.82 9.02 -2.02
C VAL A 12 -24.26 8.66 -2.38
N LEU A 13 -25.23 9.40 -1.85
CA LEU A 13 -26.66 9.12 -2.03
C LEU A 13 -27.09 9.04 -3.50
N ASP A 14 -26.49 9.84 -4.37
CA ASP A 14 -26.82 9.94 -5.80
C ASP A 14 -25.90 9.06 -6.68
N ASP A 15 -25.34 7.97 -6.13
CA ASP A 15 -24.48 7.07 -6.89
C ASP A 15 -25.31 6.07 -7.73
N PRO A 16 -25.30 6.18 -9.06
CA PRO A 16 -26.07 5.29 -9.93
C PRO A 16 -25.63 3.82 -9.84
N THR A 17 -24.39 3.56 -9.41
CA THR A 17 -23.92 2.19 -9.21
C THR A 17 -24.71 1.50 -8.11
N LEU A 18 -25.09 2.22 -7.05
CA LEU A 18 -25.88 1.66 -5.96
C LEU A 18 -27.25 1.18 -6.44
N TYR A 19 -27.90 1.96 -7.28
CA TYR A 19 -29.18 1.58 -7.88
C TYR A 19 -29.04 0.28 -8.71
N VAL A 20 -28.05 0.23 -9.59
CA VAL A 20 -27.79 -0.95 -10.42
C VAL A 20 -27.52 -2.18 -9.57
N LEU A 21 -26.67 -2.05 -8.54
CA LEU A 21 -26.35 -3.15 -7.63
C LEU A 21 -27.58 -3.61 -6.83
N ASN A 22 -28.45 -2.71 -6.40
CA ASN A 22 -29.69 -3.05 -5.71
C ASN A 22 -30.61 -3.89 -6.61
N LYS A 23 -30.81 -3.45 -7.87
CA LYS A 23 -31.62 -4.20 -8.84
C LYS A 23 -31.06 -5.58 -9.14
N MET A 24 -29.75 -5.69 -9.34
CA MET A 24 -29.09 -6.98 -9.56
C MET A 24 -29.23 -7.90 -8.35
N GLU A 25 -29.10 -7.37 -7.15
CA GLU A 25 -29.27 -8.11 -5.90
C GLU A 25 -30.70 -8.65 -5.75
N GLU A 26 -31.71 -7.84 -6.07
CA GLU A 26 -33.12 -8.25 -6.10
C GLU A 26 -33.34 -9.46 -7.04
N VAL A 27 -32.90 -9.37 -8.29
CA VAL A 27 -33.01 -10.45 -9.27
C VAL A 27 -32.28 -11.71 -8.84
N LEU A 28 -31.06 -11.58 -8.31
CA LEU A 28 -30.30 -12.74 -7.83
C LEU A 28 -30.98 -13.42 -6.64
N LYS A 29 -31.60 -12.65 -5.73
CA LYS A 29 -32.40 -13.21 -4.62
C LYS A 29 -33.65 -13.94 -5.10
N GLU A 30 -34.36 -13.42 -6.10
CA GLU A 30 -35.49 -14.10 -6.75
C GLU A 30 -35.09 -15.44 -7.37
N LEU A 31 -33.86 -15.51 -7.92
CA LEU A 31 -33.25 -16.73 -8.43
C LEU A 31 -32.69 -17.66 -7.33
N ARG A 32 -32.98 -17.37 -6.05
CA ARG A 32 -32.52 -18.11 -4.88
C ARG A 32 -31.00 -18.19 -4.73
N VAL A 33 -30.31 -17.17 -5.16
CA VAL A 33 -28.88 -16.98 -4.91
C VAL A 33 -28.69 -16.32 -3.54
N THR A 34 -27.77 -16.83 -2.75
CA THR A 34 -27.34 -16.15 -1.52
C THR A 34 -26.45 -14.99 -1.90
N VAL A 35 -26.86 -13.77 -1.60
CA VAL A 35 -26.10 -12.56 -1.92
C VAL A 35 -25.59 -11.94 -0.62
N GLU A 36 -24.31 -11.62 -0.58
CA GLU A 36 -23.67 -10.87 0.48
C GLU A 36 -23.06 -9.60 -0.11
N ARG A 37 -23.40 -8.45 0.46
CA ARG A 37 -22.90 -7.14 -0.01
C ARG A 37 -21.90 -6.56 0.96
N ILE A 38 -20.78 -6.10 0.42
CA ILE A 38 -19.65 -5.54 1.15
C ILE A 38 -19.33 -4.16 0.57
N ASN A 39 -19.52 -3.10 1.37
CA ASN A 39 -19.12 -1.75 1.01
C ASN A 39 -17.66 -1.56 1.44
N ILE A 40 -16.74 -1.50 0.49
CA ILE A 40 -15.29 -1.47 0.79
C ILE A 40 -14.91 -0.27 1.63
N VAL A 41 -15.57 0.88 1.44
CA VAL A 41 -15.31 2.11 2.21
C VAL A 41 -15.57 1.94 3.71
N GLU A 42 -16.53 1.10 4.11
CA GLU A 42 -16.82 0.80 5.51
C GLU A 42 -15.71 -0.03 6.16
N HIS A 43 -14.99 -0.80 5.35
CA HIS A 43 -13.86 -1.64 5.73
C HIS A 43 -12.50 -1.04 5.37
N LYS A 44 -12.41 0.29 5.22
CA LYS A 44 -11.19 0.98 4.75
C LYS A 44 -9.92 0.67 5.54
N ASN A 45 -10.05 0.32 6.81
CA ASN A 45 -8.92 -0.05 7.69
C ASN A 45 -8.58 -1.55 7.64
N GLU A 46 -9.43 -2.36 6.99
CA GLU A 46 -9.36 -3.83 6.97
C GLU A 46 -9.45 -4.39 5.54
N ILE A 47 -9.22 -3.59 4.52
CA ILE A 47 -9.34 -4.02 3.11
C ILE A 47 -8.50 -5.27 2.83
N ALA A 48 -7.35 -5.39 3.49
CA ALA A 48 -6.46 -6.54 3.36
C ALA A 48 -7.10 -7.88 3.79
N THR A 49 -8.15 -7.85 4.62
CA THR A 49 -8.85 -9.06 5.07
C THR A 49 -10.02 -9.46 4.17
N LEU A 50 -10.54 -8.52 3.36
CA LEU A 50 -11.69 -8.76 2.48
C LEU A 50 -11.49 -9.92 1.47
N PRO A 51 -10.28 -10.21 0.95
CA PRO A 51 -10.08 -11.37 0.07
C PRO A 51 -10.47 -12.71 0.70
N GLN A 52 -10.51 -12.82 2.03
CA GLN A 52 -10.96 -14.04 2.72
C GLN A 52 -12.44 -14.32 2.51
N THR A 53 -13.28 -13.29 2.28
CA THR A 53 -14.70 -13.43 2.01
C THR A 53 -14.99 -14.08 0.65
N LEU A 54 -13.99 -14.15 -0.24
CA LEU A 54 -14.09 -14.86 -1.53
C LEU A 54 -14.20 -16.36 -1.37
N LYS A 55 -13.78 -16.92 -0.23
CA LYS A 55 -13.63 -18.36 -0.01
C LYS A 55 -14.90 -19.17 -0.35
N ASP A 56 -16.06 -18.64 0.00
CA ASP A 56 -17.34 -19.34 -0.16
C ASP A 56 -18.16 -18.82 -1.36
N ALA A 57 -17.67 -17.85 -2.12
CA ALA A 57 -18.39 -17.24 -3.23
C ALA A 57 -18.19 -18.04 -4.53
N ASP A 58 -19.27 -18.40 -5.21
CA ASP A 58 -19.24 -18.99 -6.57
C ASP A 58 -18.98 -17.92 -7.63
N GLY A 59 -19.40 -16.70 -7.36
CA GLY A 59 -19.16 -15.53 -8.21
C GLY A 59 -19.14 -14.25 -7.40
N ILE A 60 -18.63 -13.19 -8.02
CA ILE A 60 -18.61 -11.86 -7.44
C ILE A 60 -19.09 -10.80 -8.42
N ILE A 61 -19.57 -9.69 -7.88
CA ILE A 61 -19.81 -8.47 -8.62
C ILE A 61 -18.86 -7.41 -8.06
N LEU A 62 -18.06 -6.77 -8.92
CA LEU A 62 -17.26 -5.62 -8.58
C LEU A 62 -17.94 -4.38 -9.10
N GLY A 63 -18.59 -3.62 -8.19
CA GLY A 63 -19.33 -2.42 -8.52
C GLY A 63 -18.59 -1.17 -8.11
N THR A 64 -18.41 -0.20 -9.00
CA THR A 64 -17.81 1.08 -8.68
C THR A 64 -18.33 2.20 -9.57
N THR A 65 -18.26 3.42 -9.06
CA THR A 65 -18.48 4.65 -9.83
C THR A 65 -17.14 5.16 -10.31
N VAL A 66 -17.10 5.75 -11.51
CA VAL A 66 -15.86 6.34 -12.01
C VAL A 66 -15.44 7.51 -11.11
N GLU A 67 -14.24 7.44 -10.60
CA GLU A 67 -13.59 8.49 -9.85
C GLU A 67 -12.20 8.76 -10.44
N TRP A 68 -11.83 10.04 -10.56
CA TRP A 68 -10.52 10.41 -11.13
C TRP A 68 -10.17 9.67 -12.43
N LEU A 69 -11.13 9.52 -13.31
CA LEU A 69 -11.01 8.82 -14.60
C LEU A 69 -10.76 7.29 -14.50
N GLY A 70 -11.05 6.68 -13.36
CA GLY A 70 -10.79 5.26 -13.11
C GLY A 70 -11.72 4.65 -12.08
N ILE A 71 -11.41 3.44 -11.67
CA ILE A 71 -12.23 2.60 -10.77
C ILE A 71 -12.21 3.03 -9.29
N GLY A 72 -11.56 4.16 -8.97
CA GLY A 72 -11.46 4.64 -7.59
C GLY A 72 -10.42 3.92 -6.73
N GLY A 73 -9.95 4.62 -5.69
CA GLY A 73 -8.85 4.12 -4.85
C GLY A 73 -9.22 2.90 -4.00
N TYR A 74 -10.44 2.82 -3.47
CA TYR A 74 -10.88 1.69 -2.65
C TYR A 74 -10.99 0.40 -3.45
N MET A 75 -11.50 0.46 -4.68
CA MET A 75 -11.56 -0.71 -5.56
C MET A 75 -10.15 -1.18 -5.96
N GLN A 76 -9.22 -0.25 -6.23
CA GLN A 76 -7.83 -0.58 -6.51
C GLN A 76 -7.16 -1.27 -5.31
N GLN A 77 -7.34 -0.74 -4.10
CA GLN A 77 -6.81 -1.37 -2.88
C GLN A 77 -7.39 -2.77 -2.64
N PHE A 78 -8.66 -3.00 -2.98
CA PHE A 78 -9.26 -4.33 -2.90
C PHE A 78 -8.62 -5.30 -3.91
N LEU A 79 -8.36 -4.86 -5.14
CA LEU A 79 -7.68 -5.67 -6.15
C LEU A 79 -6.24 -5.99 -5.73
N ASP A 80 -5.52 -5.01 -5.17
CA ASP A 80 -4.18 -5.23 -4.60
C ASP A 80 -4.22 -6.23 -3.43
N ALA A 81 -5.20 -6.11 -2.55
CA ALA A 81 -5.40 -7.07 -1.47
C ALA A 81 -5.69 -8.48 -2.01
N CYS A 82 -6.50 -8.60 -3.06
CA CYS A 82 -6.75 -9.89 -3.73
C CYS A 82 -5.46 -10.48 -4.34
N TRP A 83 -4.62 -9.63 -4.93
CA TRP A 83 -3.31 -10.05 -5.45
C TRP A 83 -2.42 -10.62 -4.37
N LEU A 84 -2.34 -9.96 -3.22
CA LEU A 84 -1.44 -10.31 -2.13
C LEU A 84 -1.97 -11.48 -1.27
N TYR A 85 -3.27 -11.49 -0.96
CA TYR A 85 -3.81 -12.30 0.13
C TYR A 85 -4.89 -13.29 -0.26
N ALA A 86 -5.48 -13.20 -1.47
CA ALA A 86 -6.52 -14.14 -1.86
C ALA A 86 -5.96 -15.53 -2.19
N ASP A 87 -6.77 -16.56 -1.93
CA ASP A 87 -6.50 -17.91 -2.39
C ASP A 87 -6.54 -17.97 -3.93
N LYS A 88 -5.39 -18.19 -4.55
CA LYS A 88 -5.24 -18.21 -6.01
C LYS A 88 -6.03 -19.32 -6.67
N GLU A 89 -6.15 -20.49 -6.02
CA GLU A 89 -6.95 -21.61 -6.55
C GLU A 89 -8.44 -21.28 -6.52
N LYS A 90 -8.89 -20.56 -5.50
CA LYS A 90 -10.26 -20.08 -5.42
C LYS A 90 -10.57 -19.05 -6.50
N ILE A 91 -9.69 -18.07 -6.72
CA ILE A 91 -9.86 -17.07 -7.77
C ILE A 91 -10.04 -17.72 -9.14
N LYS A 92 -9.26 -18.76 -9.48
CA LYS A 92 -9.34 -19.47 -10.76
C LYS A 92 -10.73 -20.04 -11.09
N THR A 93 -11.54 -20.26 -10.07
CA THR A 93 -12.89 -20.81 -10.20
C THR A 93 -14.00 -19.78 -9.97
N THR A 94 -13.65 -18.57 -9.58
CA THR A 94 -14.60 -17.52 -9.23
C THR A 94 -14.92 -16.64 -10.44
N TYR A 95 -16.19 -16.56 -10.78
CA TYR A 95 -16.72 -15.68 -11.83
C TYR A 95 -16.82 -14.25 -11.29
N MET A 96 -16.51 -13.27 -12.13
CA MET A 96 -16.62 -11.85 -11.75
C MET A 96 -17.32 -11.05 -12.82
N GLN A 97 -18.33 -10.28 -12.43
CA GLN A 97 -19.02 -9.33 -13.26
C GLN A 97 -18.67 -7.89 -12.85
N PRO A 98 -18.03 -7.11 -13.74
CA PRO A 98 -17.77 -5.70 -13.47
C PRO A 98 -19.03 -4.86 -13.72
N ILE A 99 -19.31 -3.94 -12.80
CA ILE A 99 -20.39 -2.95 -12.90
C ILE A 99 -19.79 -1.56 -12.68
N VAL A 100 -19.79 -0.73 -13.71
CA VAL A 100 -19.16 0.59 -13.64
C VAL A 100 -20.09 1.66 -14.17
N MET A 101 -20.51 2.54 -13.29
CA MET A 101 -21.35 3.69 -13.66
C MET A 101 -20.53 4.98 -13.61
N SER A 102 -20.98 5.97 -14.39
CA SER A 102 -20.33 7.27 -14.44
C SER A 102 -21.37 8.38 -14.55
N THR A 103 -21.12 9.48 -13.86
CA THR A 103 -21.83 10.76 -14.06
C THR A 103 -21.00 11.73 -14.91
N THR A 104 -19.82 11.31 -15.36
CA THR A 104 -18.89 12.09 -16.19
C THR A 104 -18.50 11.33 -17.46
N TYR A 105 -17.44 10.53 -17.41
CA TYR A 105 -16.98 9.70 -18.52
C TYR A 105 -15.98 8.65 -18.02
N GLY A 106 -15.69 7.61 -18.79
CA GLY A 106 -14.68 6.60 -18.46
C GLY A 106 -15.25 5.30 -17.89
N GLU A 107 -16.57 5.11 -17.95
CA GLU A 107 -17.24 3.90 -17.46
C GLU A 107 -16.80 2.64 -18.21
N ARG A 108 -16.57 2.73 -19.51
CA ARG A 108 -16.11 1.59 -20.34
C ARG A 108 -14.68 1.19 -20.03
N GLU A 109 -13.81 2.19 -19.86
CA GLU A 109 -12.42 1.97 -19.45
C GLU A 109 -12.35 1.36 -18.05
N GLY A 110 -13.22 1.81 -17.14
CA GLY A 110 -13.36 1.23 -15.80
C GLY A 110 -13.82 -0.23 -15.82
N GLU A 111 -14.84 -0.55 -16.64
CA GLU A 111 -15.33 -1.92 -16.85
C GLU A 111 -14.19 -2.83 -17.36
N LEU A 112 -13.50 -2.38 -18.41
CA LEU A 112 -12.38 -3.11 -18.99
C LEU A 112 -11.23 -3.29 -18.00
N THR A 113 -10.94 -2.27 -17.18
CA THR A 113 -9.91 -2.31 -16.15
C THR A 113 -10.22 -3.38 -15.11
N LEU A 114 -11.46 -3.45 -14.61
CA LEU A 114 -11.88 -4.49 -13.66
C LEU A 114 -11.82 -5.90 -14.28
N ALA A 115 -12.29 -6.05 -15.51
CA ALA A 115 -12.26 -7.34 -16.21
C ALA A 115 -10.83 -7.84 -16.40
N ASN A 116 -9.93 -6.97 -16.90
CA ASN A 116 -8.51 -7.28 -17.10
C ASN A 116 -7.81 -7.59 -15.77
N ALA A 117 -8.05 -6.80 -14.73
CA ALA A 117 -7.46 -7.03 -13.42
C ALA A 117 -7.86 -8.40 -12.85
N TRP A 118 -9.15 -8.77 -12.95
CA TRP A 118 -9.62 -10.07 -12.49
C TRP A 118 -9.02 -11.22 -13.29
N GLU A 119 -8.86 -11.06 -14.57
CA GLU A 119 -8.23 -12.06 -15.43
C GLU A 119 -6.73 -12.21 -15.13
N ILE A 120 -6.02 -11.10 -14.86
CA ILE A 120 -4.63 -11.11 -14.40
C ILE A 120 -4.50 -11.83 -13.05
N LEU A 121 -5.44 -11.63 -12.13
CA LEU A 121 -5.52 -12.39 -10.89
C LEU A 121 -5.76 -13.89 -11.11
N GLY A 122 -6.30 -14.25 -12.27
CA GLY A 122 -6.56 -15.61 -12.70
C GLY A 122 -8.01 -16.04 -12.64
N GLY A 123 -8.91 -15.12 -12.37
CA GLY A 123 -10.34 -15.37 -12.30
C GLY A 123 -11.03 -15.41 -13.66
N LEU A 124 -12.35 -15.57 -13.63
CA LEU A 124 -13.19 -15.73 -14.81
C LEU A 124 -14.05 -14.47 -14.98
N PRO A 125 -13.66 -13.50 -15.82
CA PRO A 125 -14.47 -12.32 -16.05
C PRO A 125 -15.71 -12.66 -16.88
N CYS A 126 -16.87 -12.11 -16.47
CA CYS A 126 -18.12 -12.14 -17.19
C CYS A 126 -18.32 -10.83 -17.95
N ALA A 127 -19.28 -10.82 -18.89
CA ALA A 127 -19.67 -9.60 -19.57
C ALA A 127 -20.24 -8.58 -18.57
N GLY A 128 -19.58 -7.46 -18.43
CA GLY A 128 -19.93 -6.41 -17.49
C GLY A 128 -21.11 -5.54 -17.92
N LEU A 129 -21.39 -4.54 -17.10
CA LEU A 129 -22.33 -3.47 -17.37
C LEU A 129 -21.66 -2.14 -17.06
N SER A 130 -21.64 -1.25 -18.06
CA SER A 130 -21.16 0.11 -17.88
C SER A 130 -22.18 1.10 -18.44
N GLY A 131 -22.32 2.26 -17.81
CA GLY A 131 -23.27 3.26 -18.24
C GLY A 131 -22.97 4.66 -17.72
N TYR A 132 -23.27 5.65 -18.57
CA TYR A 132 -23.28 7.05 -18.19
C TYR A 132 -24.68 7.45 -17.73
N VAL A 133 -24.77 8.14 -16.62
CA VAL A 133 -26.02 8.60 -16.01
C VAL A 133 -25.93 10.10 -15.77
N GLU A 134 -26.67 10.87 -16.58
CA GLU A 134 -26.76 12.32 -16.44
C GLU A 134 -27.76 12.70 -15.34
N ASP A 135 -28.89 12.01 -15.29
CA ASP A 135 -29.98 12.22 -14.34
C ASP A 135 -30.40 10.88 -13.74
N LEU A 136 -30.19 10.72 -12.47
CA LEU A 136 -30.47 9.48 -11.75
C LEU A 136 -31.94 9.13 -11.73
N VAL A 137 -32.83 10.12 -11.57
CA VAL A 137 -34.29 9.88 -11.52
C VAL A 137 -34.80 9.37 -12.86
N ASN A 138 -34.38 9.99 -13.94
CA ASN A 138 -34.74 9.52 -15.27
C ASN A 138 -34.17 8.14 -15.59
N PHE A 139 -32.96 7.85 -15.11
CA PHE A 139 -32.33 6.54 -15.25
C PHE A 139 -33.12 5.45 -14.52
N GLU A 140 -33.50 5.71 -13.26
CA GLU A 140 -34.27 4.78 -12.44
C GLU A 140 -35.67 4.48 -12.97
N LEU A 141 -36.33 5.47 -13.54
CA LEU A 141 -37.67 5.35 -14.12
C LEU A 141 -37.68 4.70 -15.50
N ASN A 142 -36.54 4.51 -16.14
CA ASN A 142 -36.46 3.96 -17.48
C ASN A 142 -36.61 2.43 -17.49
N GLU A 143 -37.74 1.93 -17.97
CA GLU A 143 -38.04 0.50 -18.01
C GLU A 143 -37.06 -0.29 -18.90
N GLU A 144 -36.54 0.28 -19.99
CA GLU A 144 -35.58 -0.39 -20.87
C GLU A 144 -34.23 -0.61 -20.12
N TYR A 145 -33.77 0.39 -19.35
CA TYR A 145 -32.56 0.27 -18.55
C TYR A 145 -32.71 -0.77 -17.44
N ASN A 146 -33.87 -0.79 -16.79
CA ASN A 146 -34.20 -1.79 -15.79
C ASN A 146 -34.14 -3.22 -16.37
N LEU A 147 -34.74 -3.43 -17.55
CA LEU A 147 -34.67 -4.73 -18.24
C LEU A 147 -33.24 -5.12 -18.63
N ILE A 148 -32.37 -4.17 -18.99
CA ILE A 148 -30.97 -4.46 -19.28
C ILE A 148 -30.25 -4.91 -18.02
N ILE A 149 -30.47 -4.25 -16.88
CA ILE A 149 -29.86 -4.60 -15.60
C ILE A 149 -30.32 -5.99 -15.14
N GLU A 150 -31.62 -6.27 -15.20
CA GLU A 150 -32.20 -7.55 -14.83
C GLU A 150 -31.63 -8.69 -15.70
N LYS A 151 -31.58 -8.52 -17.02
CA LYS A 151 -30.95 -9.51 -17.92
C LYS A 151 -29.48 -9.75 -17.63
N LYS A 152 -28.76 -8.73 -17.18
CA LYS A 152 -27.35 -8.87 -16.79
C LYS A 152 -27.20 -9.74 -15.54
N ALA A 153 -28.05 -9.55 -14.53
CA ALA A 153 -28.08 -10.39 -13.34
C ALA A 153 -28.44 -11.85 -13.67
N GLU A 154 -29.46 -12.06 -14.52
CA GLU A 154 -29.81 -13.41 -15.01
C GLU A 154 -28.68 -14.08 -15.78
N ASN A 155 -27.95 -13.33 -16.63
CA ASN A 155 -26.82 -13.84 -17.39
C ASN A 155 -25.66 -14.23 -16.48
N LEU A 156 -25.39 -13.48 -15.42
CA LEU A 156 -24.40 -13.86 -14.39
C LEU A 156 -24.80 -15.20 -13.76
N TYR A 157 -26.08 -15.33 -13.33
CA TYR A 157 -26.58 -16.58 -12.77
C TYR A 157 -26.40 -17.76 -13.73
N ARG A 158 -26.75 -17.60 -15.03
CA ARG A 158 -26.58 -18.64 -16.06
C ARG A 158 -25.10 -18.99 -16.25
N THR A 159 -24.25 -18.00 -16.34
CA THR A 159 -22.81 -18.18 -16.55
C THR A 159 -22.19 -19.02 -15.43
N ILE A 160 -22.53 -18.71 -14.17
CA ILE A 160 -22.03 -19.45 -13.01
C ILE A 160 -22.64 -20.86 -12.96
N SER A 161 -23.98 -20.99 -13.09
CA SER A 161 -24.67 -22.29 -12.96
C SER A 161 -24.28 -23.29 -14.06
N GLN A 162 -24.05 -22.81 -15.28
CA GLN A 162 -23.67 -23.63 -16.42
C GLN A 162 -22.14 -23.77 -16.55
N LYS A 163 -21.35 -23.11 -15.67
CA LYS A 163 -19.88 -23.08 -15.70
C LYS A 163 -19.32 -22.69 -17.06
N LEU A 164 -19.94 -21.69 -17.69
CA LEU A 164 -19.53 -21.21 -19.01
C LEU A 164 -18.13 -20.60 -18.95
N ARG A 165 -17.35 -20.80 -19.98
CA ARG A 165 -16.00 -20.22 -20.14
C ARG A 165 -15.94 -19.35 -21.39
N SER A 166 -15.18 -18.26 -21.31
CA SER A 166 -14.82 -17.45 -22.47
C SER A 166 -13.60 -18.01 -23.18
N LEU A 167 -13.34 -17.53 -24.39
CA LEU A 167 -12.08 -17.77 -25.09
C LEU A 167 -10.93 -17.12 -24.30
N PRO A 168 -9.70 -17.68 -24.36
CA PRO A 168 -8.54 -17.10 -23.73
C PRO A 168 -8.22 -15.70 -24.31
N SER A 169 -7.82 -14.77 -23.48
CA SER A 169 -7.40 -13.43 -23.86
C SER A 169 -5.88 -13.25 -23.73
N SER A 170 -5.36 -12.16 -24.30
CA SER A 170 -3.95 -11.78 -24.16
C SER A 170 -3.58 -11.40 -22.72
N SER A 171 -4.54 -11.04 -21.88
CA SER A 171 -4.31 -10.76 -20.45
C SER A 171 -3.76 -11.98 -19.69
N GLN A 172 -4.08 -13.19 -20.13
CA GLN A 172 -3.51 -14.42 -19.55
C GLN A 172 -2.00 -14.55 -19.79
N ALA A 173 -1.49 -14.04 -20.91
CA ALA A 173 -0.05 -14.01 -21.17
C ALA A 173 0.68 -13.01 -20.26
N VAL A 174 0.05 -11.85 -19.96
CA VAL A 174 0.56 -10.86 -19.00
C VAL A 174 0.65 -11.49 -17.62
N LYS A 175 -0.39 -12.22 -17.17
CA LYS A 175 -0.39 -12.96 -15.91
C LYS A 175 0.84 -13.86 -15.75
N GLN A 176 1.19 -14.65 -16.77
CA GLN A 176 2.36 -15.53 -16.67
C GLN A 176 3.66 -14.76 -16.49
N ASN A 177 3.79 -13.59 -17.13
CA ASN A 177 4.97 -12.75 -17.00
C ASN A 177 5.03 -12.09 -15.62
N VAL A 178 3.91 -11.56 -15.12
CA VAL A 178 3.82 -10.94 -13.80
C VAL A 178 4.08 -11.98 -12.70
N LEU A 179 3.50 -13.18 -12.79
CA LEU A 179 3.77 -14.26 -11.85
C LEU A 179 5.23 -14.70 -11.84
N ARG A 180 5.92 -14.70 -12.99
CA ARG A 180 7.35 -14.99 -13.05
C ARG A 180 8.19 -13.91 -12.40
N THR A 181 7.77 -12.64 -12.49
CA THR A 181 8.48 -11.51 -11.89
C THR A 181 8.21 -11.40 -10.38
N THR A 182 7.04 -11.87 -9.92
CA THR A 182 6.61 -11.81 -8.51
C THR A 182 6.95 -13.07 -7.71
N GLN A 183 7.55 -14.09 -8.33
CA GLN A 183 8.21 -15.15 -7.59
C GLN A 183 9.49 -14.59 -6.92
N MET A 184 9.32 -13.71 -5.96
CA MET A 184 10.16 -13.82 -4.78
C MET A 184 9.85 -15.20 -4.22
N GLU A 185 10.85 -16.07 -4.20
CA GLU A 185 10.79 -17.39 -3.59
C GLU A 185 10.59 -17.22 -2.08
N LEU A 186 9.40 -16.78 -1.69
CA LEU A 186 8.96 -16.92 -0.31
C LEU A 186 8.82 -18.40 -0.06
N THR A 187 9.59 -18.92 0.85
CA THR A 187 9.44 -20.30 1.30
C THR A 187 8.00 -20.51 1.78
N PRO A 188 7.44 -21.73 1.72
CA PRO A 188 6.10 -22.01 2.23
C PRO A 188 5.88 -21.50 3.67
N GLN A 189 6.94 -21.46 4.48
CA GLN A 189 6.92 -20.95 5.84
C GLN A 189 6.78 -19.42 5.89
N GLU A 190 7.45 -18.69 5.02
CA GLU A 190 7.33 -17.22 4.90
C GLU A 190 5.96 -16.81 4.37
N SER A 191 5.40 -17.57 3.43
CA SER A 191 4.03 -17.36 2.92
C SER A 191 2.98 -17.64 4.00
N GLU A 192 3.16 -18.67 4.82
CA GLU A 192 2.27 -18.96 5.94
C GLU A 192 2.40 -17.91 7.06
N GLN A 193 3.59 -17.42 7.33
CA GLN A 193 3.84 -16.34 8.28
C GLN A 193 3.21 -15.04 7.81
N LEU A 194 3.36 -14.65 6.55
CA LEU A 194 2.70 -13.47 5.97
C LEU A 194 1.18 -13.57 6.05
N SER A 195 0.61 -14.75 5.78
CA SER A 195 -0.83 -15.00 5.93
C SER A 195 -1.32 -14.86 7.36
N LYS A 196 -0.53 -15.29 8.35
CA LYS A 196 -0.82 -15.11 9.79
C LYS A 196 -0.64 -13.66 10.23
N TYR A 197 0.34 -12.94 9.68
CA TYR A 197 0.54 -11.50 9.94
C TYR A 197 -0.67 -10.65 9.60
N VAL A 198 -1.38 -11.00 8.54
CA VAL A 198 -2.55 -10.24 8.05
C VAL A 198 -3.83 -10.60 8.82
N SER A 199 -3.88 -11.75 9.47
CA SER A 199 -5.12 -12.28 10.05
C SER A 199 -5.28 -12.13 11.55
N ASP A 200 -4.24 -11.70 12.30
CA ASP A 200 -4.31 -11.66 13.77
C ASP A 200 -3.42 -10.57 14.39
N ASP A 201 -4.06 -9.50 14.86
CA ASP A 201 -3.40 -8.40 15.60
C ASP A 201 -2.67 -8.88 16.88
N SER A 202 -3.12 -9.99 17.48
CA SER A 202 -2.48 -10.59 18.65
C SER A 202 -1.20 -11.30 18.27
N TYR A 203 -1.11 -11.88 17.08
CA TYR A 203 0.07 -12.52 16.53
C TYR A 203 1.17 -11.51 16.19
N VAL A 204 0.78 -10.36 15.62
CA VAL A 204 1.72 -9.25 15.34
C VAL A 204 2.34 -8.70 16.63
N LYS A 205 1.54 -8.56 17.69
CA LYS A 205 2.05 -8.14 19.02
C LYS A 205 3.04 -9.14 19.59
N LYS A 206 2.71 -10.44 19.57
CA LYS A 206 3.55 -11.50 20.10
C LYS A 206 4.86 -11.65 19.34
N GLN A 207 4.83 -11.53 18.01
CA GLN A 207 6.05 -11.54 17.20
C GLN A 207 6.92 -10.30 17.44
N LYS A 208 6.34 -9.14 17.71
CA LYS A 208 7.09 -7.95 18.11
C LYS A 208 7.81 -8.17 19.44
N GLU A 209 7.12 -8.77 20.42
CA GLU A 209 7.68 -9.14 21.71
C GLU A 209 8.79 -10.20 21.55
N ASP A 210 8.59 -11.23 20.71
CA ASP A 210 9.58 -12.28 20.42
C ASP A 210 10.83 -11.71 19.67
N ILE A 211 10.63 -10.75 18.76
CA ILE A 211 11.72 -10.07 18.04
C ILE A 211 12.49 -9.15 19.00
N GLU A 212 11.81 -8.45 19.90
CA GLU A 212 12.47 -7.63 20.94
C GLU A 212 13.24 -8.51 21.91
N GLU A 213 12.73 -9.67 22.29
CA GLU A 213 13.39 -10.63 23.16
C GLU A 213 14.61 -11.27 22.46
N LEU A 214 14.48 -11.68 21.20
CA LEU A 214 15.60 -12.17 20.37
C LEU A 214 16.66 -11.09 20.13
N ALA A 215 16.25 -9.85 19.87
CA ALA A 215 17.17 -8.72 19.71
C ALA A 215 17.91 -8.41 21.00
N SER A 216 17.25 -8.55 22.18
CA SER A 216 17.88 -8.39 23.47
C SER A 216 18.85 -9.53 23.77
N MET A 217 18.47 -10.80 23.47
CA MET A 217 19.37 -11.95 23.58
C MET A 217 20.59 -11.86 22.66
N PHE A 218 20.39 -11.38 21.42
CA PHE A 218 21.50 -11.15 20.49
C PHE A 218 22.41 -10.01 20.94
N LYS A 219 21.84 -8.97 21.55
CA LYS A 219 22.62 -7.89 22.21
C LYS A 219 23.43 -8.38 23.40
N ASP A 220 22.86 -9.30 24.17
CA ASP A 220 23.56 -9.93 25.31
C ASP A 220 24.60 -10.96 24.85
N MET A 221 24.36 -11.70 23.74
CA MET A 221 25.35 -12.64 23.17
C MET A 221 26.51 -11.96 22.45
N LEU A 222 26.28 -10.81 21.81
CA LEU A 222 27.33 -10.00 21.19
C LEU A 222 28.24 -9.31 22.22
N GLY A 223 27.93 -9.48 23.50
CA GLY A 223 28.79 -9.28 24.64
C GLY A 223 29.53 -7.96 24.70
N ARG A 224 29.07 -7.09 25.58
CA ARG A 224 29.89 -6.12 26.32
C ARG A 224 31.00 -5.45 25.50
N LYS A 225 30.62 -4.37 24.83
CA LYS A 225 31.54 -3.27 24.56
C LYS A 225 30.83 -1.96 24.84
N ASP A 226 30.71 -1.62 26.12
CA ASP A 226 30.28 -0.30 26.60
C ASP A 226 31.26 0.84 26.24
N SER A 227 32.35 0.53 25.53
CA SER A 227 33.40 1.47 25.12
C SER A 227 33.28 1.95 23.67
N ASP A 228 32.46 1.32 22.81
CA ASP A 228 32.41 1.67 21.37
C ASP A 228 31.25 2.61 20.99
N GLU A 229 30.27 2.84 21.87
CA GLU A 229 29.16 3.75 21.57
C GLU A 229 29.57 5.23 21.55
N GLU A 230 30.59 5.64 22.30
CA GLU A 230 31.08 7.01 22.35
C GLU A 230 32.10 7.35 21.24
N GLU A 231 32.56 6.35 20.48
CA GLU A 231 33.43 6.53 19.30
C GLU A 231 32.69 6.34 17.96
N LEU A 232 31.43 5.88 18.03
CA LEU A 232 30.62 5.64 16.83
C LEU A 232 30.49 6.94 16.03
N PHE A 233 30.80 6.89 14.73
CA PHE A 233 30.81 8.02 13.78
C PHE A 233 31.87 9.11 14.04
N VAL A 234 32.44 9.26 15.23
CA VAL A 234 33.44 10.30 15.53
C VAL A 234 34.65 10.19 14.59
N LYS A 235 35.10 8.96 14.32
CA LYS A 235 36.22 8.69 13.42
C LYS A 235 35.90 9.08 11.97
N ASP A 236 34.72 8.72 11.48
CA ASP A 236 34.30 9.00 10.10
C ASP A 236 34.23 10.51 9.83
N PHE A 237 33.67 11.28 10.77
CA PHE A 237 33.61 12.73 10.67
C PHE A 237 34.99 13.37 10.75
N LYS A 238 35.89 12.89 11.57
CA LYS A 238 37.27 13.40 11.67
C LYS A 238 38.06 13.14 10.39
N GLU A 239 37.94 11.95 9.80
CA GLU A 239 38.67 11.57 8.59
C GLU A 239 38.19 12.32 7.33
N ARG A 240 36.90 12.74 7.30
CA ARG A 240 36.29 13.37 6.15
C ARG A 240 36.12 14.88 6.29
N PHE A 241 36.64 15.47 7.37
CA PHE A 241 36.55 16.91 7.61
C PHE A 241 37.34 17.72 6.60
N GLN A 242 36.68 18.67 5.94
CA GLN A 242 37.26 19.63 5.01
C GLN A 242 37.09 21.05 5.57
N PRO A 243 38.17 21.68 6.06
CA PRO A 243 38.10 23.03 6.62
C PRO A 243 37.68 24.06 5.55
N GLN A 244 36.80 24.96 5.97
CA GLN A 244 36.34 26.09 5.11
C GLN A 244 36.83 27.41 5.69
N THR A 245 37.51 28.18 4.86
CA THR A 245 38.00 29.52 5.24
C THR A 245 36.85 30.44 5.63
N ASP A 246 36.95 31.08 6.80
CA ASP A 246 35.99 32.02 7.38
C ASP A 246 34.62 31.44 7.76
N PHE A 247 34.52 30.12 7.99
CA PHE A 247 33.29 29.49 8.47
C PHE A 247 33.43 28.98 9.92
N SER A 248 32.41 29.26 10.74
CA SER A 248 32.28 28.73 12.09
C SER A 248 30.82 28.40 12.37
N ALA A 249 30.54 27.20 12.84
CA ALA A 249 29.20 26.78 13.22
C ALA A 249 29.21 25.59 14.19
N ARG A 250 28.14 25.48 14.98
CA ARG A 250 27.94 24.45 15.97
C ARG A 250 26.68 23.66 15.64
N TYR A 251 26.85 22.36 15.44
CA TYR A 251 25.78 21.43 15.10
C TYR A 251 25.60 20.42 16.22
N LEU A 252 24.35 20.07 16.49
CA LEU A 252 23.99 18.99 17.38
C LEU A 252 23.15 17.97 16.62
N LEU A 253 23.67 16.75 16.45
CA LEU A 253 22.99 15.66 15.76
C LEU A 253 22.34 14.73 16.77
N MET A 254 21.03 14.69 16.82
CA MET A 254 20.26 13.71 17.59
C MET A 254 20.07 12.47 16.72
N ILE A 255 20.75 11.39 17.05
CA ILE A 255 20.75 10.15 16.28
C ILE A 255 19.83 9.15 17.01
N ASP A 256 18.78 8.69 16.35
CA ASP A 256 17.86 7.71 16.95
C ASP A 256 18.61 6.41 17.25
N GLY A 257 18.48 5.92 18.48
CA GLY A 257 19.18 4.73 18.98
C GLY A 257 20.51 5.03 19.69
N VAL A 258 21.00 6.26 19.69
CA VAL A 258 22.20 6.69 20.42
C VAL A 258 21.78 7.54 21.63
N LYS A 259 22.28 7.20 22.83
CA LYS A 259 21.86 7.84 24.09
C LYS A 259 22.22 9.32 24.22
N LYS A 260 23.36 9.70 23.65
CA LYS A 260 23.87 11.08 23.71
C LYS A 260 23.91 11.68 22.31
N PRO A 261 23.52 12.96 22.14
CA PRO A 261 23.65 13.62 20.84
C PRO A 261 25.12 13.83 20.46
N LEU A 262 25.41 13.81 19.16
CA LEU A 262 26.75 14.08 18.62
C LEU A 262 26.89 15.59 18.34
N PHE A 263 27.84 16.21 19.03
CA PHE A 263 28.20 17.62 18.82
C PHE A 263 29.31 17.75 17.78
N LEU A 264 29.17 18.71 16.88
CA LEU A 264 30.15 19.08 15.86
C LEU A 264 30.39 20.59 15.93
N GLY A 265 31.50 20.98 16.53
CA GLY A 265 31.95 22.38 16.61
C GLY A 265 33.00 22.68 15.55
N VAL A 266 32.64 23.43 14.53
CA VAL A 266 33.55 23.86 13.46
C VAL A 266 34.01 25.27 13.72
N LYS A 267 35.32 25.49 13.81
CA LYS A 267 35.95 26.80 13.92
C LYS A 267 37.09 26.89 12.91
N ARG A 268 36.87 27.59 11.78
CA ARG A 268 37.83 27.71 10.69
C ARG A 268 38.49 26.38 10.31
N ASP A 269 39.70 26.12 10.84
CA ASP A 269 40.49 24.94 10.49
C ASP A 269 40.41 23.79 11.55
N SER A 270 39.57 23.95 12.57
CA SER A 270 39.46 22.97 13.66
C SER A 270 38.05 22.40 13.77
N LEU A 271 37.99 21.08 14.00
CA LEU A 271 36.78 20.34 14.30
C LEU A 271 36.87 19.84 15.75
N ASP A 272 35.90 20.27 16.56
CA ASP A 272 35.63 19.70 17.88
C ASP A 272 34.41 18.75 17.78
N ILE A 273 34.62 17.49 18.05
CA ILE A 273 33.58 16.46 17.93
C ILE A 273 33.57 15.54 19.16
N HIS A 274 32.42 15.48 19.81
CA HIS A 274 32.20 14.61 20.97
C HIS A 274 30.72 14.33 21.18
N TYR A 275 30.42 13.28 21.94
CA TYR A 275 29.05 13.00 22.37
C TYR A 275 28.73 13.76 23.65
N GLY A 276 27.71 14.63 23.60
CA GLY A 276 27.30 15.45 24.76
C GLY A 276 26.22 16.44 24.40
N GLN A 277 25.65 17.09 25.43
CA GLN A 277 24.71 18.21 25.25
C GLN A 277 25.50 19.52 25.32
N GLU A 278 25.25 20.41 24.36
CA GLU A 278 25.77 21.78 24.33
C GLU A 278 24.62 22.76 24.26
N GLU A 279 24.70 23.86 25.03
CA GLU A 279 23.62 24.84 25.11
C GLU A 279 23.62 25.84 23.96
N ASP A 280 24.77 26.10 23.36
CA ASP A 280 24.93 27.12 22.32
C ASP A 280 25.15 26.42 20.95
N ILE A 281 24.07 26.21 20.22
CA ILE A 281 24.05 25.48 18.94
C ILE A 281 23.39 26.33 17.85
N ASP A 282 23.94 26.32 16.62
CA ASP A 282 23.41 27.01 15.45
C ASP A 282 22.39 26.15 14.71
N VAL A 283 22.60 24.82 14.68
CA VAL A 283 21.71 23.87 14.00
C VAL A 283 21.56 22.61 14.85
N LEU A 284 20.30 22.28 15.15
CA LEU A 284 19.90 21.00 15.72
C LEU A 284 19.32 20.11 14.60
N ALA A 285 19.88 18.94 14.38
CA ALA A 285 19.34 17.98 13.41
C ALA A 285 18.97 16.67 14.09
N LYS A 286 17.86 16.06 13.68
CA LYS A 286 17.42 14.76 14.14
C LYS A 286 17.28 13.81 12.95
N LEU A 287 17.93 12.63 13.04
CA LEU A 287 17.94 11.60 12.00
C LEU A 287 18.14 10.21 12.60
N SER A 288 17.78 9.18 11.82
CA SER A 288 18.02 7.79 12.24
C SER A 288 19.46 7.36 11.99
N THR A 289 19.93 6.34 12.73
CA THR A 289 21.24 5.71 12.52
C THR A 289 21.44 5.24 11.08
N ASN A 290 20.40 4.69 10.44
CA ASN A 290 20.47 4.22 9.06
C ASN A 290 20.69 5.37 8.06
N VAL A 291 20.02 6.51 8.27
CA VAL A 291 20.19 7.71 7.43
C VAL A 291 21.60 8.26 7.57
N LEU A 292 22.13 8.33 8.79
CA LEU A 292 23.50 8.78 9.01
C LEU A 292 24.52 7.83 8.36
N GLN A 293 24.34 6.52 8.44
CA GLN A 293 25.19 5.54 7.74
C GLN A 293 25.13 5.70 6.22
N SER A 294 23.95 5.97 5.66
CA SER A 294 23.78 6.25 4.21
C SER A 294 24.51 7.53 3.79
N ILE A 295 24.55 8.54 4.66
CA ILE A 295 25.32 9.78 4.43
C ILE A 295 26.83 9.48 4.47
N ILE A 296 27.31 8.79 5.50
CA ILE A 296 28.73 8.45 5.68
C ILE A 296 29.24 7.54 4.55
N SER A 297 28.38 6.66 4.01
CA SER A 297 28.73 5.81 2.86
C SER A 297 28.65 6.53 1.50
N GLY A 298 28.28 7.81 1.47
CA GLY A 298 28.18 8.60 0.24
C GLY A 298 26.95 8.32 -0.61
N GLN A 299 25.98 7.57 -0.12
CA GLN A 299 24.73 7.26 -0.84
C GLN A 299 23.69 8.40 -0.76
N MET A 300 23.85 9.29 0.22
CA MET A 300 22.95 10.39 0.50
C MET A 300 23.72 11.60 1.02
N THR A 301 23.20 12.83 0.82
CA THR A 301 23.72 14.05 1.43
C THR A 301 22.82 14.54 2.55
N PHE A 302 23.33 15.34 3.49
CA PHE A 302 22.51 15.97 4.54
C PHE A 302 21.39 16.82 3.95
N GLN A 303 21.68 17.56 2.86
CA GLN A 303 20.68 18.33 2.15
C GLN A 303 19.56 17.44 1.59
N ARG A 304 19.89 16.29 1.00
CA ARG A 304 18.92 15.36 0.45
C ARG A 304 18.08 14.75 1.56
N ALA A 305 18.68 14.28 2.64
CA ALA A 305 17.98 13.71 3.80
C ALA A 305 16.97 14.71 4.41
N PHE A 306 17.31 15.99 4.44
CA PHE A 306 16.40 17.05 4.88
C PHE A 306 15.24 17.27 3.90
N MET A 307 15.51 17.30 2.59
CA MET A 307 14.48 17.52 1.57
C MET A 307 13.51 16.34 1.42
N THR A 308 13.97 15.12 1.65
CA THR A 308 13.13 13.91 1.61
C THR A 308 12.36 13.68 2.92
N GLY A 309 12.62 14.47 3.97
CA GLY A 309 11.98 14.34 5.28
C GLY A 309 12.56 13.22 6.16
N GLU A 310 13.64 12.57 5.75
CA GLU A 310 14.37 11.55 6.52
C GLU A 310 15.22 12.16 7.64
N MET A 311 15.47 13.47 7.57
CA MET A 311 16.09 14.27 8.61
C MET A 311 15.25 15.51 8.88
N THR A 312 15.08 15.86 10.14
CA THR A 312 14.50 17.14 10.56
C THR A 312 15.58 18.05 11.14
N ALA A 313 15.51 19.35 10.86
CA ALA A 313 16.47 20.30 11.37
C ALA A 313 15.80 21.58 11.89
N LYS A 314 16.38 22.15 12.95
CA LYS A 314 16.07 23.50 13.45
C LYS A 314 17.32 24.36 13.39
N GLY A 315 17.23 25.55 12.84
CA GLY A 315 18.35 26.48 12.70
C GLY A 315 18.42 27.10 11.30
N ASN A 316 19.56 27.73 10.98
CA ASN A 316 19.73 28.36 9.69
C ASN A 316 20.01 27.34 8.58
N PHE A 317 19.18 27.35 7.52
CA PHE A 317 19.30 26.41 6.41
C PHE A 317 20.62 26.52 5.64
N LYS A 318 21.19 27.75 5.52
CA LYS A 318 22.49 27.92 4.90
C LYS A 318 23.60 27.24 5.68
N THR A 319 23.52 27.31 7.02
CA THR A 319 24.44 26.61 7.92
C THR A 319 24.27 25.09 7.83
N LEU A 320 23.04 24.59 7.77
CA LEU A 320 22.76 23.17 7.57
C LEU A 320 23.39 22.63 6.28
N ARG A 321 23.23 23.35 5.17
CA ARG A 321 23.79 22.97 3.87
C ARG A 321 25.32 22.90 3.87
N MET A 322 25.99 23.65 4.74
CA MET A 322 27.42 23.59 4.86
C MET A 322 27.96 22.25 5.36
N LEU A 323 27.13 21.42 6.03
CA LEU A 323 27.54 20.06 6.41
C LEU A 323 28.04 19.23 5.23
N ASP A 324 27.39 19.32 4.08
CA ASP A 324 27.79 18.58 2.87
C ASP A 324 29.12 19.10 2.26
N ASN A 325 29.50 20.34 2.57
CA ASN A 325 30.78 20.93 2.15
C ASN A 325 31.90 20.71 3.19
N LEU A 326 31.53 20.58 4.46
CA LEU A 326 32.46 20.32 5.56
C LEU A 326 32.87 18.87 5.67
N PHE A 327 31.99 17.96 5.23
CA PHE A 327 32.22 16.53 5.28
C PHE A 327 31.90 15.92 3.91
N ALA A 328 32.93 15.64 3.14
CA ALA A 328 32.79 14.99 1.83
C ALA A 328 32.75 13.47 2.01
N PHE A 329 31.55 12.95 2.21
CA PHE A 329 31.28 11.52 2.33
C PHE A 329 31.10 10.85 0.97
#